data_fbd395cd08d58e3ec6140041450ddfd8
#
_entry.id   fbd395cd08d58e3ec6140041450ddfd8
#
_cell.length_a   1.000
_cell.length_b   1.000
_cell.length_c   1.000
_cell.angle_alpha   90.00
_cell.angle_beta   90.00
_cell.angle_gamma   90.00
#
_symmetry.space_group_name_H-M   'P 1'
#
loop_
_entity.id
_entity.type
_entity.pdbx_description
1 polymer ?
#
loop_
_entity_poly.entity_id
_entity_poly.type
_entity_poly.pdbx_seq_one_letter_code
_entity_poly.pdbx_strand_id
1 'polypeptide(L)'
;MGPLRSRFIAHRGESNDAPENTLAAVNLAWERGVTAVEVDVHSTADGEICVFHDKKTTRTTGENLVIGETSLSRLQELDAGAWKGGAWRGEKIPALSQVLSTVPENGKLIIEIKSNAILPGKLQREIAGSGLRNDQVEIIAFDIKTLYSFRETMPDHRMLWLLDPLWFWLYLAGPSFLAKKIIRPGLCGINIGYSPLLTRRLVAGLKSAGLPVYVWTVNNYKTAAKLLDYGVDMIASDKAGLMIRKILK
;
A
#
# COMPACT_ATOMS: atom_id res chain seq x y z
N MET A 1 8.38 -21.66 -4.33
CA MET A 1 7.94 -20.56 -3.44
C MET A 1 9.08 -19.56 -3.37
N GLY A 2 8.85 -18.28 -3.67
CA GLY A 2 9.84 -17.22 -3.52
C GLY A 2 10.33 -17.10 -2.06
N PRO A 3 11.47 -16.45 -1.83
CA PRO A 3 11.99 -16.30 -0.48
C PRO A 3 10.94 -15.62 0.41
N LEU A 4 10.84 -16.05 1.67
CA LEU A 4 9.80 -15.59 2.61
C LEU A 4 9.74 -14.05 2.77
N ARG A 5 10.90 -13.39 2.58
CA ARG A 5 11.00 -11.92 2.63
C ARG A 5 10.11 -11.22 1.59
N SER A 6 9.94 -11.81 0.41
CA SER A 6 9.08 -11.26 -0.64
C SER A 6 7.57 -11.49 -0.41
N ARG A 7 7.20 -12.09 0.72
CA ARG A 7 5.81 -12.34 1.11
C ARG A 7 5.26 -11.29 2.08
N PHE A 8 6.07 -10.30 2.48
CA PHE A 8 5.66 -9.24 3.39
C PHE A 8 5.76 -7.86 2.74
N ILE A 9 4.78 -7.01 3.06
CA ILE A 9 4.69 -5.61 2.68
C ILE A 9 4.78 -4.79 3.97
N ALA A 10 5.66 -3.80 4.02
CA ALA A 10 5.68 -2.82 5.10
C ALA A 10 4.56 -1.79 4.86
N HIS A 11 3.48 -1.88 5.65
CA HIS A 11 2.29 -1.04 5.55
C HIS A 11 2.60 0.37 6.04
N ARG A 12 2.57 1.35 5.14
CA ARG A 12 3.03 2.73 5.36
C ARG A 12 4.50 2.82 5.81
N GLY A 13 5.35 1.91 5.31
CA GLY A 13 6.67 1.65 5.83
C GLY A 13 6.68 0.77 7.08
N GLU A 14 7.76 0.75 7.84
CA GLU A 14 7.84 0.11 9.17
C GLU A 14 7.10 0.96 10.22
N SER A 15 5.82 1.18 10.02
CA SER A 15 4.99 2.13 10.74
C SER A 15 4.78 1.79 12.23
N ASN A 16 5.10 0.56 12.66
CA ASN A 16 5.15 0.22 14.08
C ASN A 16 6.27 0.96 14.83
N ASP A 17 7.42 1.14 14.22
CA ASP A 17 8.64 1.65 14.86
C ASP A 17 9.02 3.06 14.40
N ALA A 18 8.59 3.49 13.22
CA ALA A 18 8.79 4.83 12.67
C ALA A 18 7.44 5.49 12.33
N PRO A 19 7.38 6.83 12.13
CA PRO A 19 6.11 7.49 11.78
C PRO A 19 5.64 7.06 10.39
N GLU A 20 4.38 6.62 10.31
CA GLU A 20 3.75 6.12 9.07
C GLU A 20 3.87 7.11 7.91
N ASN A 21 4.02 6.60 6.68
CA ASN A 21 4.06 7.42 5.46
C ASN A 21 5.16 8.51 5.43
N THR A 22 6.25 8.33 6.17
CA THR A 22 7.43 9.19 6.11
C THR A 22 8.61 8.48 5.43
N LEU A 23 9.61 9.25 5.01
CA LEU A 23 10.85 8.67 4.47
C LEU A 23 11.55 7.79 5.51
N ALA A 24 11.48 8.16 6.80
CA ALA A 24 12.03 7.35 7.89
C ALA A 24 11.43 5.96 7.95
N ALA A 25 10.08 5.84 7.88
CA ALA A 25 9.42 4.52 7.91
C ALA A 25 9.71 3.68 6.66
N VAL A 26 9.77 4.32 5.49
CA VAL A 26 10.08 3.67 4.21
C VAL A 26 11.52 3.15 4.22
N ASN A 27 12.49 4.00 4.56
CA ASN A 27 13.91 3.62 4.60
C ASN A 27 14.18 2.53 5.64
N LEU A 28 13.54 2.62 6.82
CA LEU A 28 13.65 1.58 7.85
C LEU A 28 13.16 0.21 7.35
N ALA A 29 12.12 0.19 6.48
CA ALA A 29 11.66 -1.06 5.87
C ALA A 29 12.74 -1.66 4.95
N TRP A 30 13.36 -0.83 4.08
CA TRP A 30 14.45 -1.27 3.20
C TRP A 30 15.65 -1.77 4.01
N GLU A 31 16.08 -1.04 5.04
CA GLU A 31 17.18 -1.42 5.94
C GLU A 31 16.93 -2.76 6.65
N ARG A 32 15.67 -3.06 6.97
CA ARG A 32 15.28 -4.33 7.58
C ARG A 32 15.17 -5.48 6.58
N GLY A 33 15.42 -5.21 5.30
CA GLY A 33 15.39 -6.20 4.22
C GLY A 33 13.97 -6.60 3.81
N VAL A 34 12.98 -5.75 4.07
CA VAL A 34 11.65 -5.88 3.47
C VAL A 34 11.78 -5.48 1.99
N THR A 35 11.16 -6.24 1.10
CA THR A 35 11.29 -6.03 -0.34
C THR A 35 10.06 -5.38 -0.98
N ALA A 36 9.04 -5.08 -0.18
CA ALA A 36 7.85 -4.35 -0.64
C ALA A 36 7.38 -3.38 0.44
N VAL A 37 7.16 -2.13 0.05
CA VAL A 37 6.60 -1.08 0.92
C VAL A 37 5.31 -0.58 0.31
N GLU A 38 4.32 -0.35 1.14
CA GLU A 38 3.08 0.30 0.75
C GLU A 38 3.04 1.71 1.33
N VAL A 39 2.47 2.65 0.55
CA VAL A 39 2.25 4.04 0.96
C VAL A 39 0.92 4.57 0.42
N ASP A 40 0.31 5.47 1.19
CA ASP A 40 -0.93 6.15 0.83
C ASP A 40 -0.65 7.49 0.14
N VAL A 41 -1.37 7.83 -0.93
CA VAL A 41 -1.14 9.09 -1.65
C VAL A 41 -2.40 9.92 -1.82
N HIS A 42 -2.23 11.25 -1.73
CA HIS A 42 -3.24 12.26 -2.01
C HIS A 42 -2.74 13.29 -3.01
N SER A 43 -3.68 13.92 -3.74
CA SER A 43 -3.40 15.15 -4.49
C SER A 43 -3.50 16.36 -3.56
N THR A 44 -2.57 17.27 -3.67
CA THR A 44 -2.54 18.58 -3.00
C THR A 44 -3.30 19.64 -3.79
N ALA A 45 -3.48 20.85 -3.22
CA ALA A 45 -4.16 21.96 -3.88
C ALA A 45 -3.46 22.44 -5.17
N ASP A 46 -2.14 22.32 -5.21
CA ASP A 46 -1.30 22.68 -6.37
C ASP A 46 -1.09 21.51 -7.35
N GLY A 47 -1.84 20.39 -7.17
CA GLY A 47 -1.82 19.23 -8.05
C GLY A 47 -0.60 18.33 -7.92
N GLU A 48 0.22 18.53 -6.88
CA GLU A 48 1.32 17.63 -6.54
C GLU A 48 0.80 16.38 -5.82
N ILE A 49 1.61 15.33 -5.72
CA ILE A 49 1.25 14.09 -5.02
C ILE A 49 2.07 13.98 -3.74
N CYS A 50 1.39 14.04 -2.59
CA CYS A 50 2.00 13.80 -1.28
C CYS A 50 1.68 12.41 -0.75
N VAL A 51 2.56 11.92 0.14
CA VAL A 51 2.38 10.63 0.82
C VAL A 51 1.83 10.87 2.22
N PHE A 52 0.54 10.53 2.41
CA PHE A 52 -0.20 10.71 3.65
C PHE A 52 -1.47 9.86 3.67
N HIS A 53 -1.92 9.39 4.84
CA HIS A 53 -3.10 8.51 4.93
C HIS A 53 -4.42 9.27 4.99
N ASP A 54 -4.55 10.19 5.93
CA ASP A 54 -5.83 10.85 6.25
C ASP A 54 -6.10 12.02 5.29
N LYS A 55 -7.35 12.40 5.12
CA LYS A 55 -7.71 13.64 4.39
C LYS A 55 -7.27 14.91 5.10
N LYS A 56 -7.01 14.84 6.42
CA LYS A 56 -6.57 15.95 7.27
C LYS A 56 -5.31 15.58 8.02
N THR A 57 -4.43 16.54 8.24
CA THR A 57 -3.12 16.32 8.84
C THR A 57 -3.14 16.12 10.36
N THR A 58 -4.26 16.39 11.03
CA THR A 58 -4.39 16.55 12.50
C THR A 58 -3.78 15.39 13.31
N ARG A 59 -4.01 14.14 12.90
CA ARG A 59 -3.66 12.96 13.70
C ARG A 59 -2.15 12.79 13.89
N THR A 60 -1.36 13.10 12.87
CA THR A 60 0.09 12.86 12.88
C THR A 60 0.93 14.13 12.91
N THR A 61 0.32 15.31 12.76
CA THR A 61 1.07 16.58 12.81
C THR A 61 0.59 17.53 13.91
N GLY A 62 -0.61 17.30 14.45
CA GLY A 62 -1.24 18.23 15.41
C GLY A 62 -1.90 19.46 14.76
N GLU A 63 -1.59 19.78 13.49
CA GLU A 63 -2.22 20.88 12.76
C GLU A 63 -3.40 20.37 11.92
N ASN A 64 -4.46 21.18 11.80
CA ASN A 64 -5.68 20.79 11.08
C ASN A 64 -5.72 21.42 9.68
N LEU A 65 -5.00 20.82 8.74
CA LEU A 65 -5.03 21.19 7.32
C LEU A 65 -5.73 20.10 6.51
N VAL A 66 -6.47 20.49 5.46
CA VAL A 66 -7.07 19.57 4.47
C VAL A 66 -6.07 19.39 3.33
N ILE A 67 -5.63 18.15 3.07
CA ILE A 67 -4.58 17.87 2.09
C ILE A 67 -4.91 18.45 0.71
N GLY A 68 -6.11 18.19 0.19
CA GLY A 68 -6.52 18.68 -1.14
C GLY A 68 -6.75 20.19 -1.25
N GLU A 69 -6.68 20.92 -0.14
CA GLU A 69 -6.84 22.39 -0.07
C GLU A 69 -5.54 23.11 0.30
N THR A 70 -4.44 22.34 0.49
CA THR A 70 -3.15 22.85 0.95
C THR A 70 -2.06 22.51 -0.07
N SER A 71 -1.15 23.45 -0.34
CA SER A 71 -0.01 23.20 -1.24
C SER A 71 0.97 22.21 -0.63
N LEU A 72 1.70 21.48 -1.48
CA LEU A 72 2.73 20.53 -1.03
C LEU A 72 3.78 21.24 -0.18
N SER A 73 4.22 22.43 -0.57
CA SER A 73 5.22 23.19 0.19
C SER A 73 4.75 23.49 1.63
N ARG A 74 3.48 23.87 1.81
CA ARG A 74 2.91 24.12 3.14
C ARG A 74 2.78 22.82 3.96
N LEU A 75 2.39 21.70 3.33
CA LEU A 75 2.34 20.40 4.00
C LEU A 75 3.71 19.93 4.49
N GLN A 76 4.76 20.21 3.72
CA GLN A 76 6.14 19.86 4.06
C GLN A 76 6.74 20.70 5.20
N GLU A 77 6.13 21.81 5.60
CA GLU A 77 6.52 22.53 6.81
C GLU A 77 6.15 21.77 8.09
N LEU A 78 5.09 20.94 8.06
CA LEU A 78 4.57 20.21 9.20
C LEU A 78 5.59 19.17 9.73
N ASP A 79 5.49 18.91 11.04
CA ASP A 79 6.21 17.80 11.67
C ASP A 79 5.31 16.56 11.70
N ALA A 80 5.58 15.60 10.83
CA ALA A 80 4.84 14.35 10.74
C ALA A 80 5.45 13.23 11.60
N GLY A 81 6.47 13.51 12.39
CA GLY A 81 7.19 12.51 13.18
C GLY A 81 7.08 12.65 14.70
N ALA A 82 6.94 13.85 15.23
CA ALA A 82 6.96 14.10 16.69
C ALA A 82 5.89 13.31 17.46
N TRP A 83 4.74 13.04 16.88
CA TRP A 83 3.67 12.21 17.48
C TRP A 83 4.11 10.77 17.78
N LYS A 84 5.05 10.23 17.01
CA LYS A 84 5.58 8.88 17.16
C LYS A 84 6.65 8.79 18.24
N GLY A 85 7.31 9.91 18.55
CA GLY A 85 8.34 10.01 19.56
C GLY A 85 9.42 11.06 19.24
N GLY A 86 10.12 11.54 20.24
CA GLY A 86 11.10 12.61 20.11
C GLY A 86 12.24 12.32 19.11
N ALA A 87 12.59 11.05 18.92
CA ALA A 87 13.60 10.63 17.95
C ALA A 87 13.19 10.91 16.49
N TRP A 88 11.91 11.07 16.23
CA TRP A 88 11.36 11.30 14.88
C TRP A 88 10.93 12.75 14.64
N ARG A 89 11.21 13.64 15.60
CA ARG A 89 10.86 15.06 15.46
C ARG A 89 11.54 15.65 14.24
N GLY A 90 10.76 16.39 13.44
CA GLY A 90 11.23 17.02 12.22
C GLY A 90 11.03 16.21 10.96
N GLU A 91 10.56 14.94 11.05
CA GLU A 91 10.13 14.19 9.87
C GLU A 91 9.02 14.94 9.13
N LYS A 92 9.07 14.91 7.80
CA LYS A 92 8.19 15.68 6.93
C LYS A 92 7.17 14.78 6.22
N ILE A 93 6.08 15.41 5.76
CA ILE A 93 5.19 14.79 4.77
C ILE A 93 5.94 14.74 3.44
N PRO A 94 6.28 13.57 2.89
CA PRO A 94 7.06 13.52 1.66
C PRO A 94 6.19 13.73 0.41
N ALA A 95 6.80 14.27 -0.65
CA ALA A 95 6.29 14.12 -2.00
C ALA A 95 6.43 12.65 -2.45
N LEU A 96 5.56 12.18 -3.34
CA LEU A 96 5.69 10.82 -3.89
C LEU A 96 7.03 10.62 -4.60
N SER A 97 7.53 11.62 -5.32
CA SER A 97 8.83 11.56 -6.00
C SER A 97 10.00 11.27 -5.05
N GLN A 98 9.94 11.79 -3.81
CA GLN A 98 10.95 11.50 -2.79
C GLN A 98 10.91 10.03 -2.35
N VAL A 99 9.70 9.45 -2.20
CA VAL A 99 9.54 8.03 -1.86
C VAL A 99 9.97 7.14 -3.02
N LEU A 100 9.58 7.46 -4.25
CA LEU A 100 10.00 6.72 -5.45
C LEU A 100 11.52 6.62 -5.55
N SER A 101 12.26 7.68 -5.21
CA SER A 101 13.72 7.69 -5.25
C SER A 101 14.41 6.79 -4.22
N THR A 102 13.68 6.32 -3.20
CA THR A 102 14.24 5.41 -2.16
C THR A 102 14.14 3.94 -2.56
N VAL A 103 13.36 3.59 -3.59
CA VAL A 103 13.07 2.19 -3.93
C VAL A 103 14.34 1.52 -4.45
N PRO A 104 14.84 0.47 -3.78
CA PRO A 104 16.05 -0.23 -4.23
C PRO A 104 15.77 -1.07 -5.48
N GLU A 105 16.83 -1.50 -6.17
CA GLU A 105 16.74 -2.27 -7.43
C GLU A 105 15.80 -3.49 -7.34
N ASN A 106 15.81 -4.20 -6.22
CA ASN A 106 14.96 -5.37 -5.97
C ASN A 106 13.72 -5.03 -5.11
N GLY A 107 13.45 -3.75 -4.91
CA GLY A 107 12.33 -3.25 -4.12
C GLY A 107 11.08 -3.08 -4.96
N LYS A 108 9.92 -3.09 -4.28
CA LYS A 108 8.60 -2.82 -4.84
C LYS A 108 7.90 -1.76 -4.01
N LEU A 109 7.31 -0.76 -4.67
CA LEU A 109 6.42 0.21 -4.05
C LEU A 109 4.98 -0.10 -4.43
N ILE A 110 4.10 -0.18 -3.44
CA ILE A 110 2.66 -0.33 -3.61
C ILE A 110 2.03 1.00 -3.23
N ILE A 111 1.32 1.63 -4.16
CA ILE A 111 0.77 2.97 -4.01
C ILE A 111 -0.75 2.87 -3.85
N GLU A 112 -1.26 3.22 -2.67
CA GLU A 112 -2.71 3.33 -2.45
C GLU A 112 -3.21 4.71 -2.86
N ILE A 113 -4.14 4.75 -3.82
CA ILE A 113 -4.81 5.98 -4.24
C ILE A 113 -5.93 6.31 -3.26
N LYS A 114 -5.75 7.36 -2.45
CA LYS A 114 -6.74 7.84 -1.47
C LYS A 114 -7.68 8.91 -2.03
N SER A 115 -7.26 9.60 -3.08
CA SER A 115 -7.99 10.74 -3.66
C SER A 115 -8.27 10.54 -5.14
N ASN A 116 -9.54 10.67 -5.53
CA ASN A 116 -9.95 10.65 -6.94
C ASN A 116 -9.47 11.91 -7.72
N ALA A 117 -8.87 12.89 -7.02
CA ALA A 117 -8.28 14.08 -7.63
C ALA A 117 -6.89 13.79 -8.25
N ILE A 118 -6.27 12.62 -7.94
CA ILE A 118 -5.01 12.23 -8.59
C ILE A 118 -5.30 11.87 -10.04
N LEU A 119 -4.70 12.64 -10.95
CA LEU A 119 -4.80 12.38 -12.38
C LEU A 119 -3.86 11.22 -12.76
N PRO A 120 -4.34 10.19 -13.46
CA PRO A 120 -3.51 9.05 -13.87
C PRO A 120 -2.24 9.45 -14.61
N GLY A 121 -2.32 10.43 -15.53
CA GLY A 121 -1.16 10.93 -16.28
C GLY A 121 -0.12 11.66 -15.41
N LYS A 122 -0.50 12.27 -14.27
CA LYS A 122 0.45 12.86 -13.32
C LYS A 122 1.23 11.75 -12.64
N LEU A 123 0.54 10.73 -12.10
CA LEU A 123 1.19 9.60 -11.44
C LEU A 123 2.11 8.85 -12.41
N GLN A 124 1.66 8.61 -13.65
CA GLN A 124 2.46 7.97 -14.69
C GLN A 124 3.77 8.72 -14.94
N ARG A 125 3.72 10.06 -15.07
CA ARG A 125 4.94 10.88 -15.27
C ARG A 125 5.90 10.81 -14.09
N GLU A 126 5.40 10.83 -12.85
CA GLU A 126 6.25 10.72 -11.66
C GLU A 126 6.95 9.36 -11.59
N ILE A 127 6.21 8.27 -11.85
CA ILE A 127 6.80 6.92 -11.89
C ILE A 127 7.82 6.80 -13.03
N ALA A 128 7.50 7.25 -14.24
CA ALA A 128 8.43 7.21 -15.36
C ALA A 128 9.70 8.04 -15.10
N GLY A 129 9.55 9.21 -14.47
CA GLY A 129 10.66 10.08 -14.09
C GLY A 129 11.57 9.52 -13.00
N SER A 130 11.10 8.53 -12.23
CA SER A 130 11.89 7.90 -11.16
C SER A 130 12.91 6.86 -11.67
N GLY A 131 12.78 6.41 -12.90
CA GLY A 131 13.60 5.34 -13.47
C GLY A 131 13.23 3.91 -12.98
N LEU A 132 12.16 3.76 -12.20
CA LEU A 132 11.69 2.46 -11.76
C LEU A 132 11.06 1.69 -12.92
N ARG A 133 11.25 0.37 -12.91
CA ARG A 133 10.56 -0.54 -13.85
C ARG A 133 9.08 -0.67 -13.47
N ASN A 134 8.22 -0.97 -14.44
CA ASN A 134 6.78 -1.15 -14.23
C ASN A 134 6.44 -2.25 -13.20
N ASP A 135 7.28 -3.29 -13.10
CA ASP A 135 7.10 -4.39 -12.14
C ASP A 135 7.48 -4.03 -10.70
N GLN A 136 8.17 -2.90 -10.50
CA GLN A 136 8.50 -2.37 -9.18
C GLN A 136 7.39 -1.49 -8.59
N VAL A 137 6.36 -1.13 -9.36
CA VAL A 137 5.26 -0.30 -8.87
C VAL A 137 3.93 -1.01 -9.08
N GLU A 138 3.16 -1.14 -8.00
CA GLU A 138 1.78 -1.63 -8.02
C GLU A 138 0.85 -0.54 -7.51
N ILE A 139 -0.37 -0.47 -8.07
CA ILE A 139 -1.39 0.52 -7.68
C ILE A 139 -2.55 -0.20 -7.03
N ILE A 140 -3.02 0.33 -5.91
CA ILE A 140 -4.18 -0.19 -5.20
C ILE A 140 -5.16 0.93 -4.87
N ALA A 141 -6.45 0.63 -4.83
CA ALA A 141 -7.50 1.54 -4.40
C ALA A 141 -8.75 0.80 -3.92
N PHE A 142 -9.51 1.42 -3.03
CA PHE A 142 -10.83 0.94 -2.61
C PHE A 142 -11.88 1.17 -3.69
N ASP A 143 -11.86 2.35 -4.32
CA ASP A 143 -12.78 2.62 -5.42
C ASP A 143 -12.27 1.95 -6.71
N ILE A 144 -13.01 0.93 -7.13
CA ILE A 144 -12.68 0.17 -8.32
C ILE A 144 -12.75 1.03 -9.61
N LYS A 145 -13.56 2.09 -9.64
CA LYS A 145 -13.64 3.00 -10.79
C LYS A 145 -12.36 3.81 -10.94
N THR A 146 -11.74 4.18 -9.83
CA THR A 146 -10.40 4.79 -9.84
C THR A 146 -9.40 3.87 -10.54
N LEU A 147 -9.36 2.59 -10.19
CA LEU A 147 -8.45 1.63 -10.85
C LEU A 147 -8.73 1.49 -12.36
N TYR A 148 -9.98 1.62 -12.80
CA TYR A 148 -10.30 1.57 -14.23
C TYR A 148 -9.70 2.75 -14.98
N SER A 149 -9.81 3.98 -14.45
CA SER A 149 -9.23 5.16 -15.08
C SER A 149 -7.69 5.09 -15.14
N PHE A 150 -7.08 4.53 -14.11
CA PHE A 150 -5.63 4.31 -14.09
C PHE A 150 -5.22 3.21 -15.08
N ARG A 151 -6.02 2.14 -15.22
CA ARG A 151 -5.74 1.04 -16.15
C ARG A 151 -5.68 1.48 -17.61
N GLU A 152 -6.55 2.42 -18.00
CA GLU A 152 -6.55 2.98 -19.34
C GLU A 152 -5.26 3.75 -19.68
N THR A 153 -4.72 4.48 -18.67
CA THR A 153 -3.52 5.32 -18.85
C THR A 153 -2.23 4.54 -18.60
N MET A 154 -2.24 3.55 -17.71
CA MET A 154 -1.08 2.83 -17.22
C MET A 154 -1.27 1.30 -17.40
N PRO A 155 -1.43 0.80 -18.64
CA PRO A 155 -1.78 -0.61 -18.90
C PRO A 155 -0.73 -1.62 -18.45
N ASP A 156 0.52 -1.23 -18.33
CA ASP A 156 1.63 -2.12 -17.97
C ASP A 156 1.85 -2.27 -16.46
N HIS A 157 1.17 -1.45 -15.66
CA HIS A 157 1.28 -1.51 -14.21
C HIS A 157 0.28 -2.51 -13.62
N ARG A 158 0.71 -3.19 -12.56
CA ARG A 158 -0.17 -4.08 -11.80
C ARG A 158 -1.12 -3.25 -10.94
N MET A 159 -2.40 -3.61 -10.99
CA MET A 159 -3.45 -2.94 -10.21
C MET A 159 -4.27 -3.97 -9.46
N LEU A 160 -4.38 -3.81 -8.14
CA LEU A 160 -5.14 -4.70 -7.28
C LEU A 160 -6.28 -3.94 -6.60
N TRP A 161 -7.44 -4.56 -6.54
CA TRP A 161 -8.57 -3.98 -5.84
C TRP A 161 -8.44 -4.17 -4.33
N LEU A 162 -8.51 -3.06 -3.57
CA LEU A 162 -8.62 -3.07 -2.11
C LEU A 162 -10.04 -3.41 -1.69
N LEU A 163 -10.19 -4.43 -0.85
CA LEU A 163 -11.48 -4.85 -0.31
C LEU A 163 -11.51 -4.66 1.21
N ASP A 164 -12.41 -3.78 1.66
CA ASP A 164 -12.63 -3.53 3.09
C ASP A 164 -13.29 -4.75 3.76
N PRO A 165 -12.82 -5.18 4.94
CA PRO A 165 -13.45 -6.25 5.72
C PRO A 165 -14.92 -5.97 6.07
N LEU A 166 -15.32 -4.70 6.16
CA LEU A 166 -16.72 -4.30 6.40
C LEU A 166 -17.66 -4.67 5.24
N TRP A 167 -17.14 -4.92 4.06
CA TRP A 167 -17.92 -5.42 2.92
C TRP A 167 -18.04 -6.95 2.96
N PHE A 168 -18.34 -7.49 4.15
CA PHE A 168 -18.40 -8.94 4.42
C PHE A 168 -19.28 -9.73 3.44
N TRP A 169 -20.32 -9.12 2.90
CA TRP A 169 -21.19 -9.75 1.90
C TRP A 169 -20.45 -10.14 0.60
N LEU A 170 -19.38 -9.42 0.25
CA LEU A 170 -18.53 -9.79 -0.90
C LEU A 170 -17.74 -11.07 -0.64
N TYR A 171 -17.34 -11.33 0.61
CA TYR A 171 -16.72 -12.61 0.99
C TYR A 171 -17.71 -13.77 0.87
N LEU A 172 -19.00 -13.53 1.19
CA LEU A 172 -20.07 -14.51 1.08
C LEU A 172 -20.47 -14.78 -0.38
N ALA A 173 -20.31 -13.82 -1.28
CA ALA A 173 -20.59 -13.98 -2.70
C ALA A 173 -19.67 -14.99 -3.39
N GLY A 174 -18.56 -15.33 -2.75
CA GLY A 174 -17.62 -16.38 -3.16
C GLY A 174 -16.58 -15.97 -4.21
N PRO A 175 -15.58 -16.83 -4.42
CA PRO A 175 -14.41 -16.50 -5.24
C PRO A 175 -14.74 -16.23 -6.71
N SER A 176 -15.70 -16.93 -7.29
CA SER A 176 -16.07 -16.75 -8.71
C SER A 176 -16.68 -15.38 -8.99
N PHE A 177 -17.45 -14.83 -8.04
CA PHE A 177 -18.02 -13.50 -8.17
C PHE A 177 -16.93 -12.43 -8.09
N LEU A 178 -16.04 -12.53 -7.09
CA LEU A 178 -14.93 -11.62 -6.93
C LEU A 178 -13.99 -11.68 -8.13
N ALA A 179 -13.65 -12.88 -8.60
CA ALA A 179 -12.79 -13.06 -9.77
C ALA A 179 -13.36 -12.36 -11.02
N LYS A 180 -14.67 -12.49 -11.29
CA LYS A 180 -15.31 -11.79 -12.42
C LYS A 180 -15.19 -10.27 -12.31
N LYS A 181 -15.33 -9.72 -11.10
CA LYS A 181 -15.20 -8.28 -10.86
C LYS A 181 -13.78 -7.76 -11.06
N ILE A 182 -12.77 -8.59 -10.88
CA ILE A 182 -11.36 -8.24 -11.01
C ILE A 182 -10.89 -8.44 -12.46
N ILE A 183 -11.16 -9.60 -13.04
CA ILE A 183 -10.63 -9.97 -14.36
C ILE A 183 -11.27 -9.17 -15.48
N ARG A 184 -12.58 -8.93 -15.42
CA ARG A 184 -13.32 -8.26 -16.52
C ARG A 184 -12.77 -6.87 -16.86
N PRO A 185 -12.39 -6.01 -15.90
CA PRO A 185 -11.76 -4.72 -16.17
C PRO A 185 -10.23 -4.79 -16.31
N GLY A 186 -9.63 -5.97 -16.33
CA GLY A 186 -8.20 -6.14 -16.50
C GLY A 186 -7.36 -5.86 -15.25
N LEU A 187 -7.94 -5.90 -14.05
CA LEU A 187 -7.18 -5.83 -12.81
C LEU A 187 -6.41 -7.13 -12.56
N CYS A 188 -5.29 -7.03 -11.84
CA CYS A 188 -4.35 -8.13 -11.71
C CYS A 188 -4.53 -8.97 -10.45
N GLY A 189 -5.33 -8.52 -9.46
CA GLY A 189 -5.48 -9.23 -8.21
C GLY A 189 -6.32 -8.49 -7.19
N ILE A 190 -6.27 -8.95 -5.95
CA ILE A 190 -7.04 -8.39 -4.84
C ILE A 190 -6.16 -8.23 -3.60
N ASN A 191 -6.39 -7.14 -2.86
CA ASN A 191 -5.77 -6.89 -1.57
C ASN A 191 -6.88 -6.78 -0.52
N ILE A 192 -7.03 -7.82 0.32
CA ILE A 192 -8.19 -8.02 1.17
C ILE A 192 -7.86 -7.62 2.61
N GLY A 193 -8.71 -6.82 3.25
CA GLY A 193 -8.65 -6.59 4.69
C GLY A 193 -8.85 -7.88 5.46
N TYR A 194 -8.00 -8.15 6.46
CA TYR A 194 -8.10 -9.35 7.26
C TYR A 194 -9.44 -9.43 8.00
N SER A 195 -10.10 -10.54 7.85
CA SER A 195 -11.35 -10.88 8.54
C SER A 195 -11.38 -12.39 8.84
N PRO A 196 -12.05 -12.82 9.91
CA PRO A 196 -12.31 -14.25 10.15
C PRO A 196 -13.03 -14.97 8.99
N LEU A 197 -13.72 -14.22 8.13
CA LEU A 197 -14.39 -14.73 6.93
C LEU A 197 -13.43 -15.04 5.78
N LEU A 198 -12.16 -14.62 5.88
CA LEU A 198 -11.12 -14.98 4.92
C LEU A 198 -10.69 -16.43 5.14
N THR A 199 -11.31 -17.32 4.39
CA THR A 199 -11.10 -18.77 4.51
C THR A 199 -10.10 -19.29 3.47
N ARG A 200 -9.49 -20.45 3.75
CA ARG A 200 -8.66 -21.19 2.77
C ARG A 200 -9.40 -21.39 1.43
N ARG A 201 -10.70 -21.73 1.49
CA ARG A 201 -11.52 -21.95 0.28
C ARG A 201 -11.63 -20.70 -0.58
N LEU A 202 -11.82 -19.53 0.04
CA LEU A 202 -11.89 -18.26 -0.70
C LEU A 202 -10.55 -17.93 -1.37
N VAL A 203 -9.45 -18.04 -0.62
CA VAL A 203 -8.10 -17.82 -1.17
C VAL A 203 -7.80 -18.79 -2.31
N ALA A 204 -8.02 -20.11 -2.10
CA ALA A 204 -7.79 -21.12 -3.13
C ALA A 204 -8.63 -20.88 -4.39
N GLY A 205 -9.90 -20.47 -4.25
CA GLY A 205 -10.76 -20.16 -5.38
C GLY A 205 -10.29 -18.93 -6.19
N LEU A 206 -9.80 -17.89 -5.54
CA LEU A 206 -9.20 -16.72 -6.21
C LEU A 206 -7.90 -17.11 -6.93
N LYS A 207 -7.04 -17.88 -6.25
CA LYS A 207 -5.79 -18.41 -6.82
C LYS A 207 -6.05 -19.30 -8.04
N SER A 208 -7.08 -20.16 -8.01
CA SER A 208 -7.48 -21.00 -9.16
C SER A 208 -7.95 -20.18 -10.36
N ALA A 209 -8.42 -18.95 -10.13
CA ALA A 209 -8.72 -17.97 -11.17
C ALA A 209 -7.49 -17.17 -11.66
N GLY A 210 -6.29 -17.51 -11.21
CA GLY A 210 -5.03 -16.81 -11.57
C GLY A 210 -4.78 -15.50 -10.84
N LEU A 211 -5.57 -15.19 -9.81
CA LEU A 211 -5.48 -13.92 -9.10
C LEU A 211 -4.57 -14.02 -7.87
N PRO A 212 -3.52 -13.20 -7.76
CA PRO A 212 -2.80 -13.02 -6.51
C PRO A 212 -3.72 -12.41 -5.45
N VAL A 213 -3.53 -12.89 -4.22
CA VAL A 213 -4.27 -12.47 -3.03
C VAL A 213 -3.31 -11.88 -2.03
N TYR A 214 -3.45 -10.57 -1.74
CA TYR A 214 -2.74 -9.87 -0.67
C TYR A 214 -3.69 -9.66 0.50
N VAL A 215 -3.15 -9.54 1.71
CA VAL A 215 -3.97 -9.34 2.92
C VAL A 215 -3.38 -8.23 3.80
N TRP A 216 -4.22 -7.31 4.30
CA TRP A 216 -3.89 -6.18 5.17
C TRP A 216 -4.90 -6.05 6.34
N THR A 217 -4.61 -5.46 7.50
CA THR A 217 -3.27 -5.31 8.05
C THR A 217 -3.09 -6.41 9.08
N VAL A 218 -2.00 -7.18 8.97
CA VAL A 218 -1.78 -8.35 9.83
C VAL A 218 -0.51 -8.17 10.67
N ASN A 219 -0.71 -7.90 11.96
CA ASN A 219 0.36 -7.65 12.91
C ASN A 219 0.63 -8.83 13.87
N ASN A 220 -0.09 -9.94 13.72
CA ASN A 220 0.09 -11.14 14.51
C ASN A 220 0.77 -12.24 13.68
N TYR A 221 1.92 -12.77 14.16
CA TYR A 221 2.71 -13.75 13.41
C TYR A 221 1.98 -15.09 13.20
N LYS A 222 1.16 -15.54 14.18
CA LYS A 222 0.37 -16.78 14.03
C LYS A 222 -0.68 -16.64 12.93
N THR A 223 -1.34 -15.48 12.90
CA THR A 223 -2.29 -15.14 11.84
C THR A 223 -1.58 -15.08 10.48
N ALA A 224 -0.41 -14.44 10.40
CA ALA A 224 0.36 -14.37 9.16
C ALA A 224 0.78 -15.76 8.67
N ALA A 225 1.30 -16.61 9.54
CA ALA A 225 1.66 -17.98 9.21
C ALA A 225 0.47 -18.80 8.68
N LYS A 226 -0.70 -18.66 9.33
CA LYS A 226 -1.96 -19.28 8.89
C LYS A 226 -2.38 -18.81 7.50
N LEU A 227 -2.28 -17.51 7.23
CA LEU A 227 -2.64 -16.94 5.92
C LEU A 227 -1.68 -17.38 4.81
N LEU A 228 -0.38 -17.44 5.11
CA LEU A 228 0.61 -17.99 4.19
C LEU A 228 0.33 -19.46 3.86
N ASP A 229 -0.10 -20.26 4.87
CA ASP A 229 -0.53 -21.65 4.68
C ASP A 229 -1.85 -21.75 3.87
N TYR A 230 -2.71 -20.73 3.89
CA TYR A 230 -3.88 -20.64 3.00
C TYR A 230 -3.51 -20.34 1.54
N GLY A 231 -2.25 -19.95 1.26
CA GLY A 231 -1.77 -19.60 -0.08
C GLY A 231 -1.85 -18.11 -0.41
N VAL A 232 -2.05 -17.22 0.60
CA VAL A 232 -1.96 -15.76 0.42
C VAL A 232 -0.59 -15.40 -0.14
N ASP A 233 -0.51 -14.55 -1.14
CA ASP A 233 0.75 -14.21 -1.82
C ASP A 233 1.58 -13.20 -1.03
N MET A 234 0.96 -12.15 -0.51
CA MET A 234 1.64 -11.12 0.29
C MET A 234 0.79 -10.67 1.48
N ILE A 235 1.45 -10.26 2.54
CA ILE A 235 0.83 -9.79 3.79
C ILE A 235 1.38 -8.41 4.13
N ALA A 236 0.50 -7.40 4.21
CA ALA A 236 0.85 -6.08 4.70
C ALA A 236 0.81 -6.05 6.24
N SER A 237 1.88 -5.53 6.84
CA SER A 237 2.06 -5.43 8.28
C SER A 237 2.76 -4.12 8.66
N ASP A 238 2.34 -3.51 9.77
CA ASP A 238 3.01 -2.33 10.33
C ASP A 238 4.43 -2.65 10.87
N LYS A 239 4.77 -3.94 10.97
CA LYS A 239 6.05 -4.45 11.50
C LYS A 239 6.59 -5.61 10.65
N ALA A 240 6.60 -5.40 9.33
CA ALA A 240 6.96 -6.43 8.35
C ALA A 240 8.36 -7.03 8.59
N GLY A 241 9.37 -6.23 8.87
CA GLY A 241 10.71 -6.70 9.17
C GLY A 241 10.80 -7.57 10.44
N LEU A 242 10.00 -7.26 11.46
CA LEU A 242 9.88 -8.11 12.65
C LEU A 242 9.17 -9.44 12.33
N MET A 243 8.11 -9.39 11.51
CA MET A 243 7.37 -10.58 11.08
C MET A 243 8.27 -11.54 10.31
N ILE A 244 9.06 -11.03 9.36
CA ILE A 244 10.05 -11.82 8.60
C ILE A 244 11.03 -12.51 9.55
N ARG A 245 11.62 -11.77 10.50
CA ARG A 245 12.59 -12.35 11.47
C ARG A 245 11.98 -13.43 12.36
N LYS A 246 10.69 -13.29 12.75
CA LYS A 246 10.01 -14.28 13.62
C LYS A 246 9.60 -15.55 12.90
N ILE A 247 9.31 -15.48 11.60
CA ILE A 247 8.85 -16.64 10.82
C ILE A 247 10.07 -17.41 10.23
N LEU A 248 11.23 -16.74 10.08
CA LEU A 248 12.47 -17.39 9.65
C LEU A 248 13.20 -18.15 10.78
N LYS A 249 12.82 -17.92 12.05
CA LYS A 249 13.30 -18.67 13.23
C LYS A 249 12.42 -19.86 13.50
#